data_dc56a6bd67302d0f52d0518c02464516
#
_entry.id   dc56a6bd67302d0f52d0518c02464516
#
_cell.length_a   1.000
_cell.length_b   1.000
_cell.length_c   1.000
_cell.angle_alpha   90.00
_cell.angle_beta   90.00
_cell.angle_gamma   90.00
#
_symmetry.space_group_name_H-M   'P 1'
#
loop_
_entity.id
_entity.type
_entity.pdbx_description
1 polymer ?
#
loop_
_entity_poly.entity_id
_entity_poly.type
_entity_poly.pdbx_seq_one_letter_code
_entity_poly.pdbx_strand_id
1 'polypeptide(L)'
;MHDIMLFGEVRCHKTRFYQAALEERGLAYEMAEVDKDKEAAARLAELAGSADKFPTFQIKGRKVRNPKLPELDKELARAGLYDPGLIHDERAQRFIRHMAPSDAFVSYVWQGDRMVMTHIEVDPSFRGSGLGARFATEVFEEVESRAHEIRLTCPFLRKVALTRPEWRKKFKLGE
;
A
#
# COMPACT_ATOMS: atom_id res chain seq x y z
N MET A 1 -7.34 21.92 9.63
CA MET A 1 -7.63 20.55 10.12
C MET A 1 -6.64 19.63 9.41
N HIS A 2 -5.83 18.88 10.14
CA HIS A 2 -4.87 17.95 9.55
C HIS A 2 -5.59 16.69 9.05
N ASP A 3 -5.13 16.14 7.94
CA ASP A 3 -5.69 14.89 7.38
C ASP A 3 -5.39 13.67 8.26
N ILE A 4 -4.36 13.78 9.12
CA ILE A 4 -3.95 12.76 10.07
C ILE A 4 -4.01 13.34 11.48
N MET A 5 -4.76 12.68 12.36
CA MET A 5 -4.77 12.94 13.78
C MET A 5 -4.34 11.66 14.52
N LEU A 6 -3.38 11.78 15.45
CA LEU A 6 -2.92 10.70 16.29
C LEU A 6 -3.37 10.96 17.73
N PHE A 7 -4.31 10.15 18.22
CA PHE A 7 -4.73 10.16 19.62
C PHE A 7 -3.80 9.29 20.45
N GLY A 8 -3.26 9.84 21.52
CA GLY A 8 -2.36 9.11 22.39
C GLY A 8 -1.82 9.93 23.54
N GLU A 9 -0.93 9.34 24.30
CA GLU A 9 -0.15 10.01 25.35
C GLU A 9 1.31 10.12 24.92
N VAL A 10 1.93 11.27 25.09
CA VAL A 10 3.35 11.48 24.74
C VAL A 10 4.28 10.55 25.52
N ARG A 11 3.90 10.13 26.72
CA ARG A 11 4.66 9.16 27.52
C ARG A 11 4.56 7.73 27.02
N CYS A 12 3.53 7.40 26.24
CA CYS A 12 3.33 6.06 25.72
C CYS A 12 4.36 5.73 24.63
N HIS A 13 5.12 4.65 24.81
CA HIS A 13 6.14 4.23 23.84
C HIS A 13 5.54 3.92 22.46
N LYS A 14 4.31 3.38 22.39
CA LYS A 14 3.62 3.12 21.13
C LYS A 14 3.23 4.41 20.43
N THR A 15 2.77 5.43 21.16
CA THR A 15 2.47 6.75 20.57
C THR A 15 3.73 7.35 19.97
N ARG A 16 4.84 7.35 20.68
CA ARG A 16 6.14 7.84 20.17
C ARG A 16 6.64 7.06 18.97
N PHE A 17 6.44 5.73 18.95
CA PHE A 17 6.75 4.90 17.79
C PHE A 17 6.01 5.37 16.53
N TYR A 18 4.71 5.68 16.64
CA TYR A 18 3.95 6.17 15.49
C TYR A 18 4.28 7.62 15.12
N GLN A 19 4.63 8.47 16.09
CA GLN A 19 5.14 9.82 15.79
C GLN A 19 6.39 9.72 14.91
N ALA A 20 7.38 8.93 15.32
CA ALA A 20 8.59 8.68 14.53
C ALA A 20 8.27 8.09 13.14
N ALA A 21 7.34 7.14 13.08
CA ALA A 21 6.94 6.54 11.80
C ALA A 21 6.29 7.53 10.83
N LEU A 22 5.49 8.47 11.32
CA LEU A 22 4.92 9.54 10.48
C LEU A 22 5.99 10.56 10.05
N GLU A 23 6.90 10.91 10.94
CA GLU A 23 8.02 11.82 10.67
C GLU A 23 8.97 11.24 9.61
N GLU A 24 9.33 9.96 9.71
CA GLU A 24 10.13 9.24 8.70
C GLU A 24 9.50 9.27 7.30
N ARG A 25 8.16 9.29 7.24
CA ARG A 25 7.40 9.41 6.00
C ARG A 25 7.19 10.84 5.52
N GLY A 26 7.70 11.81 6.26
CA GLY A 26 7.52 13.24 5.96
C GLY A 26 6.07 13.72 6.05
N LEU A 27 5.25 13.07 6.89
CA LEU A 27 3.82 13.34 7.01
C LEU A 27 3.51 14.32 8.12
N ALA A 28 2.76 15.37 7.80
CA ALA A 28 2.21 16.27 8.78
C ALA A 28 1.00 15.64 9.49
N TYR A 29 0.97 15.75 10.81
CA TYR A 29 -0.11 15.21 11.63
C TYR A 29 -0.40 16.13 12.83
N GLU A 30 -1.56 15.97 13.42
CA GLU A 30 -1.94 16.59 14.68
C GLU A 30 -1.87 15.54 15.79
N MET A 31 -1.16 15.89 16.88
CA MET A 31 -1.13 15.05 18.07
C MET A 31 -2.23 15.48 19.04
N ALA A 32 -3.17 14.58 19.31
CA ALA A 32 -4.24 14.77 20.29
C ALA A 32 -3.87 14.07 21.60
N GLU A 33 -3.37 14.84 22.59
CA GLU A 33 -2.89 14.33 23.87
C GLU A 33 -4.08 14.06 24.80
N VAL A 34 -4.50 12.80 24.90
CA VAL A 34 -5.71 12.40 25.62
C VAL A 34 -5.60 12.48 27.14
N ASP A 35 -4.39 12.52 27.67
CA ASP A 35 -4.11 12.70 29.10
C ASP A 35 -4.13 14.18 29.55
N LYS A 36 -4.01 15.12 28.61
CA LYS A 36 -3.95 16.56 28.89
C LYS A 36 -5.15 17.33 28.39
N ASP A 37 -5.79 16.84 27.34
CA ASP A 37 -6.91 17.48 26.67
C ASP A 37 -8.19 16.65 26.79
N LYS A 38 -9.15 17.17 27.56
CA LYS A 38 -10.45 16.53 27.77
C LYS A 38 -11.28 16.42 26.49
N GLU A 39 -11.13 17.38 25.56
CA GLU A 39 -11.81 17.33 24.27
C GLU A 39 -11.22 16.23 23.38
N ALA A 40 -9.89 16.09 23.36
CA ALA A 40 -9.23 14.98 22.68
C ALA A 40 -9.65 13.62 23.26
N ALA A 41 -9.73 13.50 24.58
CA ALA A 41 -10.21 12.28 25.24
C ALA A 41 -11.68 11.97 24.88
N ALA A 42 -12.55 12.97 24.86
CA ALA A 42 -13.95 12.80 24.46
C ALA A 42 -14.08 12.38 23.01
N ARG A 43 -13.33 13.00 22.10
CA ARG A 43 -13.29 12.63 20.67
C ARG A 43 -12.78 11.20 20.47
N LEU A 44 -11.76 10.80 21.20
CA LEU A 44 -11.27 9.40 21.13
C LEU A 44 -12.32 8.44 21.67
N ALA A 45 -13.02 8.76 22.75
CA ALA A 45 -14.10 7.92 23.30
C ALA A 45 -15.24 7.75 22.29
N GLU A 46 -15.63 8.81 21.61
CA GLU A 46 -16.64 8.76 20.53
C GLU A 46 -16.14 7.89 19.34
N LEU A 47 -14.90 8.11 18.90
CA LEU A 47 -14.32 7.41 17.74
C LEU A 47 -14.05 5.92 18.02
N ALA A 48 -13.53 5.59 19.21
CA ALA A 48 -13.03 4.26 19.54
C ALA A 48 -13.85 3.51 20.61
N GLY A 49 -14.84 4.18 21.20
CA GLY A 49 -15.70 3.66 22.25
C GLY A 49 -15.13 3.78 23.66
N SER A 50 -13.92 4.34 23.82
CA SER A 50 -13.30 4.65 25.13
C SER A 50 -12.07 5.52 24.92
N ALA A 51 -11.77 6.42 25.88
CA ALA A 51 -10.61 7.33 25.85
C ALA A 51 -9.26 6.62 26.14
N ASP A 52 -9.28 5.39 26.64
CA ASP A 52 -8.08 4.57 26.88
C ASP A 52 -7.62 3.74 25.68
N LYS A 53 -8.38 3.78 24.58
CA LYS A 53 -8.08 3.02 23.35
C LYS A 53 -7.08 3.75 22.44
N PHE A 54 -5.94 4.15 22.98
CA PHE A 54 -4.85 4.73 22.20
C PHE A 54 -3.65 3.75 22.10
N PRO A 55 -2.71 3.94 21.15
CA PRO A 55 -2.77 4.92 20.07
C PRO A 55 -3.84 4.57 19.02
N THR A 56 -4.58 5.58 18.59
CA THR A 56 -5.58 5.48 17.52
C THR A 56 -5.39 6.64 16.56
N PHE A 57 -5.45 6.37 15.28
CA PHE A 57 -5.44 7.37 14.23
C PHE A 57 -6.85 7.71 13.77
N GLN A 58 -7.04 8.94 13.35
CA GLN A 58 -8.09 9.36 12.44
C GLN A 58 -7.44 9.87 11.16
N ILE A 59 -7.56 9.11 10.08
CA ILE A 59 -6.99 9.43 8.76
C ILE A 59 -8.13 9.78 7.83
N LYS A 60 -8.24 11.06 7.45
CA LYS A 60 -9.38 11.59 6.67
C LYS A 60 -10.74 11.07 7.18
N GLY A 61 -10.93 11.13 8.49
CA GLY A 61 -12.16 10.68 9.17
C GLY A 61 -12.23 9.17 9.48
N ARG A 62 -11.37 8.35 8.90
CA ARG A 62 -11.37 6.90 9.15
C ARG A 62 -10.55 6.56 10.39
N LYS A 63 -11.10 5.68 11.24
CA LYS A 63 -10.43 5.17 12.42
C LYS A 63 -9.47 4.03 12.05
N VAL A 64 -8.22 4.13 12.54
CA VAL A 64 -7.21 3.06 12.44
C VAL A 64 -6.55 2.91 13.81
N ARG A 65 -6.76 1.79 14.47
CA ARG A 65 -6.28 1.57 15.83
C ARG A 65 -5.07 0.66 15.88
N ASN A 66 -3.98 1.17 16.46
CA ASN A 66 -2.74 0.42 16.73
C ASN A 66 -2.31 -0.49 15.56
N PRO A 67 -2.24 0.05 14.31
CA PRO A 67 -1.95 -0.76 13.12
C PRO A 67 -0.49 -1.23 13.12
N LYS A 68 -0.20 -2.35 12.46
CA LYS A 68 1.18 -2.63 12.05
C LYS A 68 1.61 -1.62 10.98
N LEU A 69 2.92 -1.36 10.83
CA LEU A 69 3.40 -0.37 9.84
C LEU A 69 2.88 -0.62 8.42
N PRO A 70 2.86 -1.87 7.89
CA PRO A 70 2.28 -2.11 6.56
C PRO A 70 0.79 -1.78 6.46
N GLU A 71 0.03 -1.95 7.56
CA GLU A 71 -1.39 -1.58 7.62
C GLU A 71 -1.56 -0.06 7.65
N LEU A 72 -0.69 0.64 8.39
CA LEU A 72 -0.65 2.10 8.41
C LEU A 72 -0.33 2.65 7.02
N ASP A 73 0.70 2.12 6.36
CA ASP A 73 1.09 2.52 5.01
C ASP A 73 -0.04 2.32 4.00
N LYS A 74 -0.74 1.21 4.10
CA LYS A 74 -1.91 0.93 3.28
C LYS A 74 -3.04 1.95 3.49
N GLU A 75 -3.37 2.28 4.74
CA GLU A 75 -4.42 3.26 5.02
C GLU A 75 -4.02 4.68 4.60
N LEU A 76 -2.74 5.05 4.78
CA LEU A 76 -2.19 6.33 4.30
C LEU A 76 -2.21 6.42 2.77
N ALA A 77 -1.85 5.34 2.08
CA ALA A 77 -1.89 5.27 0.62
C ALA A 77 -3.33 5.37 0.09
N ARG A 78 -4.28 4.67 0.70
CA ARG A 78 -5.70 4.75 0.36
C ARG A 78 -6.29 6.14 0.61
N ALA A 79 -5.76 6.87 1.58
CA ALA A 79 -6.09 8.26 1.82
C ALA A 79 -5.40 9.23 0.82
N GLY A 80 -4.49 8.74 -0.02
CA GLY A 80 -3.71 9.56 -0.94
C GLY A 80 -2.69 10.45 -0.25
N LEU A 81 -2.22 10.07 0.96
CA LEU A 81 -1.30 10.84 1.78
C LEU A 81 0.14 10.34 1.71
N TYR A 82 0.33 9.08 1.32
CA TYR A 82 1.64 8.43 1.25
C TYR A 82 1.65 7.38 0.14
N ASP A 83 2.78 7.23 -0.52
CA ASP A 83 3.00 6.18 -1.52
C ASP A 83 4.14 5.27 -1.05
N PRO A 84 3.84 4.06 -0.54
CA PRO A 84 4.85 3.10 -0.13
C PRO A 84 5.60 2.47 -1.31
N GLY A 85 5.24 2.79 -2.57
CA GLY A 85 5.80 2.19 -3.76
C GLY A 85 5.26 0.79 -4.05
N LEU A 86 6.01 0.05 -4.88
CA LEU A 86 5.70 -1.32 -5.22
C LEU A 86 6.07 -2.26 -4.05
N ILE A 87 5.11 -3.07 -3.64
CA ILE A 87 5.26 -4.06 -2.57
C ILE A 87 5.23 -5.45 -3.21
N HIS A 88 6.24 -6.27 -2.92
CA HIS A 88 6.23 -7.69 -3.27
C HIS A 88 5.77 -8.52 -2.06
N ASP A 89 4.53 -8.98 -2.08
CA ASP A 89 3.99 -9.92 -1.10
C ASP A 89 4.21 -11.36 -1.60
N GLU A 90 5.34 -11.95 -1.20
CA GLU A 90 5.70 -13.32 -1.60
C GLU A 90 4.71 -14.35 -1.06
N ARG A 91 4.14 -14.12 0.11
CA ARG A 91 3.18 -15.05 0.73
C ARG A 91 1.86 -15.06 -0.03
N ALA A 92 1.39 -13.90 -0.47
CA ALA A 92 0.19 -13.78 -1.30
C ALA A 92 0.48 -14.02 -2.80
N GLN A 93 1.76 -14.17 -3.18
CA GLN A 93 2.23 -14.27 -4.57
C GLN A 93 1.72 -13.11 -5.42
N ARG A 94 1.93 -11.88 -4.94
CA ARG A 94 1.47 -10.65 -5.59
C ARG A 94 2.48 -9.53 -5.52
N PHE A 95 2.51 -8.74 -6.59
CA PHE A 95 3.05 -7.39 -6.57
C PHE A 95 1.88 -6.43 -6.37
N ILE A 96 1.96 -5.56 -5.37
CA ILE A 96 0.85 -4.72 -4.93
C ILE A 96 1.29 -3.26 -4.90
N ARG A 97 0.42 -2.37 -5.35
CA ARG A 97 0.51 -0.94 -5.08
C ARG A 97 -0.75 -0.49 -4.34
N HIS A 98 -0.56 -0.04 -3.11
CA HIS A 98 -1.67 0.49 -2.32
C HIS A 98 -2.10 1.84 -2.87
N MET A 99 -3.38 2.00 -3.13
CA MET A 99 -3.95 3.22 -3.69
C MET A 99 -5.47 3.28 -3.48
N ALA A 100 -6.05 4.47 -3.70
CA ALA A 100 -7.50 4.66 -3.72
C ALA A 100 -8.03 4.51 -5.16
N PRO A 101 -9.24 4.02 -5.37
CA PRO A 101 -10.18 3.50 -4.38
C PRO A 101 -9.90 2.05 -3.96
N SER A 102 -9.11 1.31 -4.74
CA SER A 102 -8.68 -0.06 -4.45
C SER A 102 -7.23 -0.29 -4.87
N ASP A 103 -6.59 -1.27 -4.23
CA ASP A 103 -5.20 -1.62 -4.54
C ASP A 103 -5.08 -2.16 -5.98
N ALA A 104 -4.01 -1.78 -6.68
CA ALA A 104 -3.61 -2.45 -7.90
C ALA A 104 -2.71 -3.64 -7.56
N PHE A 105 -2.85 -4.76 -8.28
CA PHE A 105 -1.96 -5.91 -8.08
C PHE A 105 -1.72 -6.72 -9.34
N VAL A 106 -0.56 -7.38 -9.40
CA VAL A 106 -0.24 -8.45 -10.35
C VAL A 106 -0.06 -9.73 -9.56
N SER A 107 -0.84 -10.76 -9.90
CA SER A 107 -0.73 -12.08 -9.29
C SER A 107 0.16 -13.00 -10.13
N TYR A 108 0.90 -13.86 -9.43
CA TYR A 108 1.71 -14.89 -10.06
C TYR A 108 1.57 -16.22 -9.31
N VAL A 109 2.04 -17.30 -9.93
CA VAL A 109 2.22 -18.61 -9.30
C VAL A 109 3.60 -19.15 -9.67
N TRP A 110 4.17 -20.00 -8.82
CA TRP A 110 5.40 -20.71 -9.12
C TRP A 110 5.11 -22.03 -9.82
N GLN A 111 5.81 -22.31 -10.89
CA GLN A 111 5.86 -23.61 -11.57
C GLN A 111 7.32 -24.08 -11.63
N GLY A 112 7.76 -24.82 -10.60
CA GLY A 112 9.17 -25.08 -10.37
C GLY A 112 9.89 -23.77 -10.02
N ASP A 113 10.91 -23.42 -10.78
CA ASP A 113 11.70 -22.19 -10.68
C ASP A 113 11.17 -21.03 -11.55
N ARG A 114 10.06 -21.27 -12.26
CA ARG A 114 9.43 -20.31 -13.18
C ARG A 114 8.33 -19.51 -12.46
N MET A 115 8.40 -18.20 -12.57
CA MET A 115 7.31 -17.30 -12.15
C MET A 115 6.32 -17.13 -13.29
N VAL A 116 5.07 -17.54 -13.09
CA VAL A 116 3.98 -17.39 -14.07
C VAL A 116 3.06 -16.27 -13.64
N MET A 117 3.10 -15.11 -14.32
CA MET A 117 2.21 -13.99 -14.05
C MET A 117 0.87 -14.21 -14.73
N THR A 118 -0.16 -14.36 -13.91
CA THR A 118 -1.48 -14.85 -14.35
C THR A 118 -2.52 -13.76 -14.51
N HIS A 119 -2.42 -12.68 -13.74
CA HIS A 119 -3.47 -11.67 -13.70
C HIS A 119 -2.92 -10.32 -13.26
N ILE A 120 -3.51 -9.25 -13.80
CA ILE A 120 -3.36 -7.87 -13.31
C ILE A 120 -4.73 -7.30 -13.03
N GLU A 121 -4.86 -6.61 -11.91
CA GLU A 121 -6.07 -5.88 -11.55
C GLU A 121 -5.74 -4.44 -11.20
N VAL A 122 -6.51 -3.53 -11.75
CA VAL A 122 -6.49 -2.09 -11.47
C VAL A 122 -7.93 -1.63 -11.44
N ASP A 123 -8.26 -0.75 -10.50
CA ASP A 123 -9.62 -0.26 -10.34
C ASP A 123 -10.20 0.27 -11.67
N PRO A 124 -11.43 -0.10 -12.02
CA PRO A 124 -12.07 0.30 -13.29
C PRO A 124 -12.16 1.81 -13.50
N SER A 125 -12.16 2.62 -12.43
CA SER A 125 -12.15 4.09 -12.51
C SER A 125 -10.91 4.66 -13.23
N PHE A 126 -9.81 3.89 -13.29
CA PHE A 126 -8.59 4.25 -14.01
C PHE A 126 -8.56 3.77 -15.46
N ARG A 127 -9.67 3.22 -15.98
CA ARG A 127 -9.73 2.77 -17.39
C ARG A 127 -9.42 3.94 -18.33
N GLY A 128 -8.51 3.69 -19.28
CA GLY A 128 -8.04 4.70 -20.23
C GLY A 128 -6.96 5.66 -19.72
N SER A 129 -6.65 5.68 -18.40
CA SER A 129 -5.59 6.54 -17.83
C SER A 129 -4.16 6.06 -18.12
N GLY A 130 -3.99 4.84 -18.63
CA GLY A 130 -2.70 4.20 -18.80
C GLY A 130 -2.09 3.64 -17.51
N LEU A 131 -2.79 3.74 -16.37
CA LEU A 131 -2.28 3.28 -15.06
C LEU A 131 -1.91 1.79 -15.09
N GLY A 132 -2.74 0.93 -15.67
CA GLY A 132 -2.46 -0.50 -15.76
C GLY A 132 -1.16 -0.81 -16.50
N ALA A 133 -0.87 -0.08 -17.59
CA ALA A 133 0.38 -0.25 -18.34
C ALA A 133 1.60 0.25 -17.55
N ARG A 134 1.48 1.39 -16.86
CA ARG A 134 2.55 1.90 -16.00
C ARG A 134 2.84 0.96 -14.84
N PHE A 135 1.80 0.46 -14.17
CA PHE A 135 1.94 -0.49 -13.07
C PHE A 135 2.56 -1.83 -13.54
N ALA A 136 2.11 -2.38 -14.68
CA ALA A 136 2.73 -3.56 -15.27
C ALA A 136 4.22 -3.33 -15.60
N THR A 137 4.57 -2.14 -16.10
CA THR A 137 5.95 -1.73 -16.38
C THR A 137 6.79 -1.74 -15.09
N GLU A 138 6.31 -1.14 -14.03
CA GLU A 138 6.98 -1.11 -12.73
C GLU A 138 7.23 -2.53 -12.19
N VAL A 139 6.24 -3.42 -12.28
CA VAL A 139 6.39 -4.83 -11.92
C VAL A 139 7.43 -5.53 -12.78
N PHE A 140 7.46 -5.28 -14.09
CA PHE A 140 8.44 -5.89 -15.01
C PHE A 140 9.86 -5.42 -14.71
N GLU A 141 10.07 -4.14 -14.40
CA GLU A 141 11.37 -3.59 -14.01
C GLU A 141 11.86 -4.22 -12.69
N GLU A 142 10.97 -4.44 -11.72
CA GLU A 142 11.29 -5.12 -10.48
C GLU A 142 11.73 -6.58 -10.71
N VAL A 143 11.01 -7.33 -11.53
CA VAL A 143 11.30 -8.75 -11.76
C VAL A 143 12.40 -8.98 -12.78
N GLU A 144 12.73 -7.98 -13.60
CA GLU A 144 13.76 -8.08 -14.63
C GLU A 144 15.13 -8.41 -14.06
N SER A 145 15.45 -7.89 -12.89
CA SER A 145 16.69 -8.17 -12.17
C SER A 145 16.76 -9.57 -11.55
N ARG A 146 15.64 -10.28 -11.48
CA ARG A 146 15.55 -11.60 -10.86
C ARG A 146 16.02 -12.68 -11.82
N ALA A 147 16.73 -13.69 -11.29
CA ALA A 147 17.31 -14.79 -12.08
C ALA A 147 16.27 -15.87 -12.50
N HIS A 148 14.98 -15.58 -12.38
CA HIS A 148 13.90 -16.54 -12.65
C HIS A 148 13.44 -16.46 -14.12
N GLU A 149 13.06 -17.60 -14.67
CA GLU A 149 12.28 -17.61 -15.91
C GLU A 149 10.87 -17.03 -15.62
N ILE A 150 10.46 -16.05 -16.41
CA ILE A 150 9.18 -15.36 -16.23
C ILE A 150 8.30 -15.69 -17.43
N ARG A 151 7.11 -16.22 -17.15
CA ARG A 151 6.08 -16.50 -18.15
C ARG A 151 4.87 -15.59 -17.91
N LEU A 152 4.33 -15.03 -18.99
CA LEU A 152 3.15 -14.19 -18.97
C LEU A 152 1.97 -14.94 -19.59
N THR A 153 0.95 -15.27 -18.81
CA THR A 153 -0.31 -15.86 -19.31
C THR A 153 -1.44 -14.84 -19.39
N CYS A 154 -1.37 -13.75 -18.62
CA CYS A 154 -2.33 -12.67 -18.71
C CYS A 154 -2.22 -11.91 -20.04
N PRO A 155 -3.32 -11.81 -20.83
CA PRO A 155 -3.30 -11.13 -22.14
C PRO A 155 -2.85 -9.67 -22.04
N PHE A 156 -3.25 -8.95 -20.99
CA PHE A 156 -2.87 -7.55 -20.79
C PHE A 156 -1.36 -7.41 -20.53
N LEU A 157 -0.80 -8.24 -19.63
CA LEU A 157 0.64 -8.24 -19.36
C LEU A 157 1.47 -8.59 -20.60
N ARG A 158 1.00 -9.56 -21.39
CA ARG A 158 1.62 -9.91 -22.68
C ARG A 158 1.64 -8.73 -23.64
N LYS A 159 0.52 -8.00 -23.75
CA LYS A 159 0.42 -6.80 -24.60
C LYS A 159 1.42 -5.72 -24.13
N VAL A 160 1.54 -5.48 -22.83
CA VAL A 160 2.51 -4.53 -22.30
C VAL A 160 3.95 -4.97 -22.58
N ALA A 161 4.28 -6.25 -22.37
CA ALA A 161 5.62 -6.78 -22.64
C ALA A 161 6.02 -6.66 -24.13
N LEU A 162 5.06 -6.69 -25.05
CA LEU A 162 5.32 -6.51 -26.48
C LEU A 162 5.73 -5.07 -26.83
N THR A 163 5.55 -4.09 -25.95
CA THR A 163 5.93 -2.70 -26.23
C THR A 163 7.43 -2.45 -26.18
N ARG A 164 8.21 -3.32 -25.49
CA ARG A 164 9.68 -3.18 -25.37
C ARG A 164 10.40 -4.43 -25.91
N PRO A 165 11.39 -4.28 -26.81
CA PRO A 165 12.12 -5.41 -27.39
C PRO A 165 12.84 -6.29 -26.38
N GLU A 166 13.38 -5.69 -25.29
CA GLU A 166 14.06 -6.39 -24.20
C GLU A 166 13.13 -7.36 -23.48
N TRP A 167 11.90 -6.98 -23.21
CA TRP A 167 10.90 -7.82 -22.55
C TRP A 167 10.40 -8.96 -23.44
N ARG A 168 10.29 -8.72 -24.76
CA ARG A 168 9.96 -9.77 -25.73
C ARG A 168 10.96 -10.93 -25.71
N LYS A 169 12.23 -10.60 -25.48
CA LYS A 169 13.30 -11.62 -25.43
C LYS A 169 13.35 -12.33 -24.07
N LYS A 170 13.09 -11.59 -23.00
CA LYS A 170 13.24 -12.07 -21.63
C LYS A 170 12.05 -12.86 -21.14
N PHE A 171 10.83 -12.37 -21.41
CA PHE A 171 9.62 -12.98 -20.90
C PHE A 171 9.07 -14.01 -21.88
N LYS A 172 8.75 -15.22 -21.37
CA LYS A 172 8.03 -16.22 -22.16
C LYS A 172 6.57 -15.80 -22.27
N LEU A 173 6.15 -15.47 -23.47
CA LEU A 173 4.75 -15.14 -23.77
C LEU A 173 4.02 -16.46 -23.95
N GLY A 174 3.34 -16.95 -22.90
CA GLY A 174 2.60 -18.20 -22.94
C GLY A 174 1.49 -18.21 -23.99
N GLU A 175 1.22 -19.40 -24.55
CA GLU A 175 0.03 -19.65 -25.34
C GLU A 175 -1.23 -19.52 -24.48
#